data_71580b240e1ab6ceed649b26389bc930
#
_entry.id   71580b240e1ab6ceed649b26389bc930
#
_cell.length_a   1.000
_cell.length_b   1.000
_cell.length_c   1.000
_cell.angle_alpha   90.00
_cell.angle_beta   90.00
_cell.angle_gamma   90.00
#
_symmetry.space_group_name_H-M   'P 1'
#
loop_
_entity.id
_entity.type
_entity.pdbx_description
1 polymer ?
#
loop_
_entity_poly.entity_id
_entity_poly.type
_entity_poly.pdbx_seq_one_letter_code
_entity_poly.pdbx_strand_id
1 'polypeptide(L)'
;MENRVRQLSNSLIEYYEIPLEYIKKITNKSYQYKDETSKEYFLKVSPFNSSEKFKFLDSLGVDNILYPYLNKDNEYITKQKGDSFYLMDYYKHVNLIDEVKAQNMIKELNKLHQSTIIKRQLSTRLARPKFEEITKELDYKFKILENYVRSVEFENLNVFSMPILGNYQYILDAKKEHIMLQKRIINLVKAK
;
A
#
# COMPACT_ATOMS: atom_id res chain seq x y z
N MET A 1 -20.26 -19.62 -7.20
CA MET A 1 -18.95 -19.53 -6.49
C MET A 1 -17.93 -20.49 -7.12
N GLU A 2 -18.29 -21.73 -7.37
CA GLU A 2 -17.45 -22.77 -8.00
C GLU A 2 -16.87 -22.37 -9.36
N ASN A 3 -17.65 -21.73 -10.24
CA ASN A 3 -17.19 -21.31 -11.57
C ASN A 3 -15.98 -20.34 -11.51
N ARG A 4 -15.96 -19.41 -10.56
CA ARG A 4 -14.85 -18.46 -10.43
C ARG A 4 -13.58 -19.12 -9.89
N VAL A 5 -13.72 -20.01 -8.91
CA VAL A 5 -12.59 -20.79 -8.37
C VAL A 5 -11.98 -21.67 -9.46
N ARG A 6 -12.81 -22.37 -10.22
CA ARG A 6 -12.36 -23.21 -11.35
C ARG A 6 -11.68 -22.38 -12.44
N GLN A 7 -12.20 -21.19 -12.76
CA GLN A 7 -11.59 -20.29 -13.72
C GLN A 7 -10.21 -19.82 -13.25
N LEU A 8 -10.07 -19.39 -11.98
CA LEU A 8 -8.79 -18.98 -11.42
C LEU A 8 -7.79 -20.14 -11.40
N SER A 9 -8.23 -21.35 -11.06
CA SER A 9 -7.37 -22.54 -11.07
C SER A 9 -6.80 -22.83 -12.46
N ASN A 10 -7.65 -22.80 -13.48
CA ASN A 10 -7.22 -22.98 -14.87
C ASN A 10 -6.22 -21.90 -15.30
N SER A 11 -6.45 -20.65 -14.86
CA SER A 11 -5.55 -19.54 -15.18
C SER A 11 -4.18 -19.69 -14.49
N LEU A 12 -4.14 -20.25 -13.27
CA LEU A 12 -2.87 -20.49 -12.57
C LEU A 12 -2.03 -21.55 -13.29
N ILE A 13 -2.65 -22.63 -13.75
CA ILE A 13 -1.97 -23.66 -14.54
C ILE A 13 -1.50 -23.06 -15.88
N GLU A 14 -2.36 -22.31 -16.55
CA GLU A 14 -2.07 -21.72 -17.87
C GLU A 14 -0.93 -20.69 -17.84
N TYR A 15 -0.90 -19.80 -16.81
CA TYR A 15 0.00 -18.65 -16.78
C TYR A 15 1.22 -18.82 -15.88
N TYR A 16 1.18 -19.73 -14.92
CA TYR A 16 2.27 -19.93 -13.95
C TYR A 16 2.82 -21.35 -13.94
N GLU A 17 2.19 -22.28 -14.71
CA GLU A 17 2.58 -23.69 -14.78
C GLU A 17 2.62 -24.39 -13.42
N ILE A 18 1.79 -23.93 -12.46
CA ILE A 18 1.74 -24.47 -11.12
C ILE A 18 0.50 -25.39 -11.01
N PRO A 19 0.70 -26.72 -10.84
CA PRO A 19 -0.40 -27.66 -10.70
C PRO A 19 -1.15 -27.42 -9.38
N LEU A 20 -2.48 -27.48 -9.43
CA LEU A 20 -3.35 -27.22 -8.29
C LEU A 20 -3.60 -28.47 -7.48
N GLU A 21 -3.28 -28.44 -6.18
CA GLU A 21 -3.83 -29.39 -5.21
C GLU A 21 -5.09 -28.83 -4.56
N TYR A 22 -5.01 -27.58 -4.07
CA TYR A 22 -6.08 -26.99 -3.27
C TYR A 22 -6.14 -25.47 -3.40
N ILE A 23 -7.35 -24.90 -3.41
CA ILE A 23 -7.60 -23.47 -3.35
C ILE A 23 -8.65 -23.15 -2.29
N LYS A 24 -8.33 -22.22 -1.40
CA LYS A 24 -9.21 -21.73 -0.33
C LYS A 24 -9.44 -20.23 -0.49
N LYS A 25 -10.70 -19.83 -0.49
CA LYS A 25 -11.08 -18.42 -0.45
C LYS A 25 -10.78 -17.84 0.92
N ILE A 26 -10.02 -16.73 0.96
CA ILE A 26 -9.79 -15.92 2.17
C ILE A 26 -10.76 -14.76 2.22
N THR A 27 -10.87 -14.01 1.12
CA THR A 27 -11.82 -12.91 0.94
C THR A 27 -12.47 -12.98 -0.46
N ASN A 28 -13.35 -12.04 -0.77
CA ASN A 28 -13.95 -11.97 -2.13
C ASN A 28 -12.93 -11.76 -3.25
N LYS A 29 -11.71 -11.27 -2.92
CA LYS A 29 -10.66 -10.94 -3.89
C LYS A 29 -9.32 -11.62 -3.60
N SER A 30 -9.26 -12.50 -2.59
CA SER A 30 -8.02 -13.17 -2.23
C SER A 30 -8.24 -14.64 -1.90
N TYR A 31 -7.28 -15.46 -2.30
CA TYR A 31 -7.32 -16.91 -2.18
C TYR A 31 -5.96 -17.42 -1.71
N GLN A 32 -5.97 -18.44 -0.87
CA GLN A 32 -4.83 -19.27 -0.58
C GLN A 32 -4.83 -20.42 -1.58
N TYR A 33 -3.71 -20.62 -2.21
CA TYR A 33 -3.48 -21.66 -3.19
C TYR A 33 -2.38 -22.59 -2.69
N LYS A 34 -2.54 -23.89 -2.86
CA LYS A 34 -1.55 -24.89 -2.50
C LYS A 34 -1.30 -25.78 -3.71
N ASP A 35 -0.03 -25.98 -4.07
CA ASP A 35 0.36 -26.87 -5.14
C ASP A 35 0.59 -28.31 -4.64
N GLU A 36 0.83 -29.22 -5.58
CA GLU A 36 1.08 -30.65 -5.31
C GLU A 36 2.33 -30.88 -4.45
N THR A 37 3.27 -29.93 -4.38
CA THR A 37 4.46 -29.98 -3.52
C THR A 37 4.17 -29.48 -2.10
N SER A 38 2.94 -29.11 -1.80
CA SER A 38 2.52 -28.48 -0.53
C SER A 38 3.02 -27.06 -0.33
N LYS A 39 3.55 -26.40 -1.37
CA LYS A 39 3.90 -25.00 -1.31
C LYS A 39 2.64 -24.13 -1.36
N GLU A 40 2.61 -23.14 -0.48
CA GLU A 40 1.46 -22.26 -0.33
C GLU A 40 1.72 -20.90 -1.00
N TYR A 41 0.70 -20.43 -1.72
CA TYR A 41 0.72 -19.16 -2.45
C TYR A 41 -0.48 -18.30 -2.06
N PHE A 42 -0.32 -17.00 -2.24
CA PHE A 42 -1.39 -16.02 -2.10
C PHE A 42 -1.77 -15.49 -3.48
N LEU A 43 -3.01 -15.75 -3.90
CA LEU A 43 -3.58 -15.23 -5.13
C LEU A 43 -4.49 -14.05 -4.79
N LYS A 44 -4.26 -12.91 -5.41
CA LYS A 44 -5.10 -11.73 -5.26
C LYS A 44 -5.64 -11.24 -6.59
N VAL A 45 -6.96 -11.08 -6.64
CA VAL A 45 -7.65 -10.42 -7.75
C VAL A 45 -7.62 -8.91 -7.49
N SER A 46 -7.10 -8.16 -8.45
CA SER A 46 -6.94 -6.71 -8.35
C SER A 46 -7.56 -6.04 -9.59
N PRO A 47 -8.33 -4.96 -9.42
CA PRO A 47 -8.85 -4.19 -10.55
C PRO A 47 -7.76 -3.33 -11.21
N PHE A 48 -6.58 -3.20 -10.59
CA PHE A 48 -5.53 -2.31 -11.05
C PHE A 48 -4.45 -3.05 -11.83
N ASN A 49 -4.08 -2.49 -12.97
CA ASN A 49 -2.90 -2.89 -13.71
C ASN A 49 -1.67 -2.19 -13.13
N SER A 50 -1.05 -2.77 -12.11
CA SER A 50 0.14 -2.23 -11.47
C SER A 50 1.44 -2.94 -11.84
N SER A 51 1.46 -3.69 -12.95
CA SER A 51 2.66 -4.39 -13.43
C SER A 51 3.85 -3.45 -13.60
N GLU A 52 3.61 -2.27 -14.17
CA GLU A 52 4.63 -1.22 -14.35
C GLU A 52 5.24 -0.76 -13.01
N LYS A 53 4.44 -0.70 -11.95
CA LYS A 53 4.94 -0.32 -10.62
C LYS A 53 5.89 -1.36 -10.06
N PHE A 54 5.58 -2.64 -10.21
CA PHE A 54 6.48 -3.72 -9.78
C PHE A 54 7.75 -3.74 -10.63
N LYS A 55 7.64 -3.62 -11.95
CA LYS A 55 8.79 -3.50 -12.86
C LYS A 55 9.69 -2.33 -12.52
N PHE A 56 9.08 -1.19 -12.17
CA PHE A 56 9.82 -0.01 -11.73
C PHE A 56 10.58 -0.25 -10.43
N LEU A 57 9.93 -0.82 -9.40
CA LEU A 57 10.57 -1.11 -8.12
C LEU A 57 11.68 -2.17 -8.26
N ASP A 58 11.45 -3.19 -9.07
CA ASP A 58 12.43 -4.22 -9.41
C ASP A 58 13.66 -3.61 -10.11
N SER A 59 13.45 -2.71 -11.06
CA SER A 59 14.55 -1.99 -11.75
C SER A 59 15.38 -1.12 -10.83
N LEU A 60 14.86 -0.72 -9.66
CA LEU A 60 15.58 0.00 -8.62
C LEU A 60 16.31 -0.92 -7.63
N GLY A 61 16.17 -2.25 -7.77
CA GLY A 61 16.74 -3.22 -6.84
C GLY A 61 16.14 -3.14 -5.44
N VAL A 62 14.85 -2.81 -5.33
CA VAL A 62 14.15 -2.77 -4.03
C VAL A 62 13.86 -4.18 -3.59
N ASP A 63 14.48 -4.65 -2.51
CA ASP A 63 14.43 -6.02 -2.00
C ASP A 63 13.51 -6.23 -0.78
N ASN A 64 13.06 -5.13 -0.16
CA ASN A 64 12.24 -5.17 1.05
C ASN A 64 10.72 -5.19 0.78
N ILE A 65 10.32 -5.58 -0.42
CA ILE A 65 8.92 -5.79 -0.80
C ILE A 65 8.70 -7.19 -1.34
N LEU A 66 7.49 -7.67 -1.23
CA LEU A 66 7.09 -8.94 -1.83
C LEU A 66 6.68 -8.72 -3.28
N TYR A 67 7.48 -9.24 -4.20
CA TYR A 67 7.14 -9.24 -5.62
C TYR A 67 6.19 -10.40 -5.94
N PRO A 68 5.19 -10.17 -6.77
CA PRO A 68 4.44 -11.24 -7.39
C PRO A 68 5.36 -12.10 -8.28
N TYR A 69 4.99 -13.34 -8.50
CA TYR A 69 5.62 -14.17 -9.51
C TYR A 69 5.39 -13.58 -10.90
N LEU A 70 6.41 -13.65 -11.74
CA LEU A 70 6.24 -13.40 -13.17
C LEU A 70 5.42 -14.52 -13.79
N ASN A 71 4.46 -14.17 -14.62
CA ASN A 71 3.73 -15.13 -15.43
C ASN A 71 4.52 -15.50 -16.71
N LYS A 72 3.99 -16.40 -17.53
CA LYS A 72 4.62 -16.83 -18.80
C LYS A 72 4.89 -15.68 -19.79
N ASP A 73 4.19 -14.56 -19.63
CA ASP A 73 4.35 -13.38 -20.48
C ASP A 73 5.34 -12.36 -19.89
N ASN A 74 6.11 -12.73 -18.83
CA ASN A 74 7.01 -11.88 -18.06
C ASN A 74 6.31 -10.64 -17.45
N GLU A 75 5.07 -10.81 -17.01
CA GLU A 75 4.29 -9.79 -16.36
C GLU A 75 3.99 -10.19 -14.91
N TYR A 76 4.08 -9.22 -13.97
CA TYR A 76 3.71 -9.42 -12.57
C TYR A 76 2.20 -9.56 -12.35
N ILE A 77 1.41 -9.07 -13.33
CA ILE A 77 -0.05 -9.11 -13.27
C ILE A 77 -0.58 -9.83 -14.49
N THR A 78 -1.36 -10.84 -14.25
CA THR A 78 -2.08 -11.58 -15.28
C THR A 78 -3.45 -10.95 -15.54
N LYS A 79 -3.79 -10.71 -16.80
CA LYS A 79 -5.09 -10.19 -17.22
C LYS A 79 -5.88 -11.28 -17.90
N GLN A 80 -7.10 -11.54 -17.43
CA GLN A 80 -7.97 -12.53 -18.03
C GLN A 80 -9.44 -12.11 -17.91
N LYS A 81 -10.14 -12.04 -19.03
CA LYS A 81 -11.61 -11.80 -19.12
C LYS A 81 -12.13 -10.66 -18.24
N GLY A 82 -11.40 -9.53 -18.19
CA GLY A 82 -11.78 -8.35 -17.41
C GLY A 82 -11.33 -8.34 -15.95
N ASP A 83 -10.82 -9.44 -15.44
CA ASP A 83 -10.16 -9.52 -14.13
C ASP A 83 -8.63 -9.40 -14.29
N SER A 84 -7.98 -8.81 -13.31
CA SER A 84 -6.52 -8.83 -13.18
C SER A 84 -6.18 -9.53 -11.87
N PHE A 85 -5.17 -10.38 -11.86
CA PHE A 85 -4.73 -11.08 -10.66
C PHE A 85 -3.22 -11.27 -10.66
N TYR A 86 -2.69 -11.53 -9.48
CA TYR A 86 -1.28 -11.86 -9.27
C TYR A 86 -1.10 -12.91 -8.20
N LEU A 87 0.00 -13.63 -8.30
CA LEU A 87 0.41 -14.70 -7.40
C LEU A 87 1.67 -14.30 -6.66
N MET A 88 1.74 -14.57 -5.36
CA MET A 88 2.95 -14.38 -4.53
C MET A 88 3.05 -15.49 -3.49
N ASP A 89 4.17 -15.58 -2.81
CA ASP A 89 4.29 -16.49 -1.67
C ASP A 89 3.25 -16.19 -0.59
N TYR A 90 2.73 -17.25 0.04
CA TYR A 90 1.84 -17.12 1.17
C TYR A 90 2.66 -17.04 2.46
N TYR A 91 2.55 -15.94 3.16
CA TYR A 91 3.18 -15.76 4.46
C TYR A 91 2.15 -15.89 5.57
N LYS A 92 2.44 -16.77 6.53
CA LYS A 92 1.62 -16.91 7.72
C LYS A 92 1.76 -15.68 8.59
N HIS A 93 0.65 -15.26 9.17
CA HIS A 93 0.65 -14.13 10.10
C HIS A 93 1.53 -14.42 11.31
N VAL A 94 2.46 -13.52 11.60
CA VAL A 94 3.27 -13.58 12.83
C VAL A 94 2.56 -12.81 13.93
N ASN A 95 2.34 -13.45 15.08
CA ASN A 95 1.77 -12.80 16.25
C ASN A 95 2.81 -11.91 16.93
N LEU A 96 2.89 -10.66 16.47
CA LEU A 96 3.66 -9.60 17.12
C LEU A 96 2.68 -8.65 17.80
N ILE A 97 3.17 -7.97 18.84
CA ILE A 97 2.47 -6.84 19.48
C ILE A 97 2.26 -5.74 18.43
N ASP A 98 1.12 -5.08 18.45
CA ASP A 98 0.75 -4.13 17.40
C ASP A 98 1.70 -2.93 17.30
N GLU A 99 2.26 -2.47 18.42
CA GLU A 99 3.29 -1.43 18.43
C GLU A 99 4.55 -1.87 17.65
N VAL A 100 4.99 -3.11 17.85
CA VAL A 100 6.16 -3.66 17.16
C VAL A 100 5.90 -3.81 15.66
N LYS A 101 4.68 -4.24 15.29
CA LYS A 101 4.26 -4.28 13.87
C LYS A 101 4.30 -2.90 13.25
N ALA A 102 3.74 -1.89 13.93
CA ALA A 102 3.69 -0.51 13.45
C ALA A 102 5.10 0.07 13.27
N GLN A 103 5.98 -0.11 14.24
CA GLN A 103 7.37 0.35 14.17
C GLN A 103 8.13 -0.32 13.01
N ASN A 104 7.98 -1.63 12.86
CA ASN A 104 8.61 -2.36 11.76
C ASN A 104 8.08 -1.89 10.40
N MET A 105 6.77 -1.69 10.28
CA MET A 105 6.15 -1.18 9.05
C MET A 105 6.66 0.22 8.69
N ILE A 106 6.75 1.13 9.66
CA ILE A 106 7.30 2.48 9.44
C ILE A 106 8.77 2.40 9.02
N LYS A 107 9.56 1.53 9.64
CA LYS A 107 10.98 1.32 9.28
C LYS A 107 11.12 0.83 7.84
N GLU A 108 10.33 -0.16 7.43
CA GLU A 108 10.39 -0.71 6.08
C GLU A 108 9.85 0.28 5.03
N LEU A 109 8.79 1.03 5.34
CA LEU A 109 8.32 2.13 4.50
C LEU A 109 9.39 3.22 4.31
N ASN A 110 10.14 3.54 5.36
CA ASN A 110 11.22 4.52 5.27
C ASN A 110 12.35 4.02 4.35
N LYS A 111 12.74 2.74 4.45
CA LYS A 111 13.71 2.13 3.53
C LYS A 111 13.20 2.18 2.08
N LEU A 112 11.93 1.80 1.86
CA LEU A 112 11.31 1.87 0.53
C LEU A 112 11.35 3.30 -0.03
N HIS A 113 10.98 4.30 0.77
CA HIS A 113 11.05 5.71 0.36
C HIS A 113 12.48 6.12 0.02
N GLN A 114 13.46 5.74 0.83
CA GLN A 114 14.89 6.04 0.57
C GLN A 114 15.35 5.42 -0.75
N SER A 115 15.01 4.16 -1.01
CA SER A 115 15.38 3.44 -2.23
C SER A 115 14.70 3.99 -3.49
N THR A 116 13.51 4.58 -3.34
CA THR A 116 12.72 5.10 -4.45
C THR A 116 12.86 6.61 -4.69
N ILE A 117 13.76 7.28 -3.95
CA ILE A 117 14.05 8.70 -4.17
C ILE A 117 14.72 8.88 -5.55
N ILE A 118 13.96 9.44 -6.47
CA ILE A 118 14.48 9.83 -7.78
C ILE A 118 14.75 11.32 -7.77
N LYS A 119 16.03 11.70 -7.93
CA LYS A 119 16.39 13.10 -8.15
C LYS A 119 15.97 13.51 -9.56
N ARG A 120 14.81 14.13 -9.69
CA ARG A 120 14.35 14.74 -10.94
C ARG A 120 14.31 16.25 -10.79
N GLN A 121 14.75 16.99 -11.82
CA GLN A 121 14.39 18.40 -11.93
C GLN A 121 12.91 18.48 -12.25
N LEU A 122 12.09 18.75 -11.22
CA LEU A 122 10.67 19.01 -11.39
C LEU A 122 10.49 20.44 -11.93
N SER A 123 9.82 20.57 -13.06
CA SER A 123 9.36 21.89 -13.51
C SER A 123 8.37 22.42 -12.46
N THR A 124 8.57 23.65 -12.01
CA THR A 124 7.72 24.33 -11.03
C THR A 124 6.25 24.35 -11.47
N ARG A 125 6.01 24.37 -12.78
CA ARG A 125 4.67 24.34 -13.39
C ARG A 125 3.91 23.04 -13.11
N LEU A 126 4.62 21.90 -13.04
CA LEU A 126 4.02 20.58 -12.76
C LEU A 126 3.95 20.26 -11.27
N ALA A 127 4.95 20.72 -10.50
CA ALA A 127 5.04 20.42 -9.08
C ALA A 127 4.01 21.20 -8.26
N ARG A 128 3.73 22.45 -8.61
CA ARG A 128 2.85 23.33 -7.85
C ARG A 128 1.41 22.81 -7.71
N PRO A 129 0.69 22.42 -8.80
CA PRO A 129 -0.68 21.92 -8.67
C PRO A 129 -0.75 20.66 -7.82
N LYS A 130 0.22 19.73 -7.98
CA LYS A 130 0.27 18.49 -7.20
C LYS A 130 0.53 18.75 -5.72
N PHE A 131 1.39 19.71 -5.42
CA PHE A 131 1.67 20.12 -4.06
C PHE A 131 0.45 20.78 -3.39
N GLU A 132 -0.26 21.65 -4.11
CA GLU A 132 -1.49 22.28 -3.64
C GLU A 132 -2.60 21.23 -3.36
N GLU A 133 -2.70 20.19 -4.20
CA GLU A 133 -3.62 19.06 -3.99
C GLU A 133 -3.29 18.30 -2.69
N ILE A 134 -2.03 17.92 -2.50
CA ILE A 134 -1.57 17.21 -1.29
C ILE A 134 -1.83 18.06 -0.04
N THR A 135 -1.55 19.35 -0.11
CA THR A 135 -1.80 20.29 0.97
C THR A 135 -3.28 20.33 1.38
N LYS A 136 -4.18 20.48 0.40
CA LYS A 136 -5.62 20.48 0.66
C LYS A 136 -6.10 19.18 1.28
N GLU A 137 -5.57 18.05 0.83
CA GLU A 137 -5.93 16.74 1.38
C GLU A 137 -5.46 16.60 2.84
N LEU A 138 -4.24 17.05 3.16
CA LEU A 138 -3.71 17.04 4.52
C LEU A 138 -4.49 17.97 5.44
N ASP A 139 -4.77 19.20 5.00
CA ASP A 139 -5.57 20.17 5.77
C ASP A 139 -6.97 19.61 6.07
N TYR A 140 -7.59 18.92 5.11
CA TYR A 140 -8.88 18.25 5.31
C TYR A 140 -8.79 17.13 6.35
N LYS A 141 -7.76 16.29 6.28
CA LYS A 141 -7.53 15.20 7.26
C LYS A 141 -7.27 15.74 8.66
N PHE A 142 -6.47 16.78 8.79
CA PHE A 142 -6.25 17.47 10.08
C PHE A 142 -7.56 18.03 10.65
N LYS A 143 -8.41 18.63 9.83
CA LYS A 143 -9.70 19.15 10.28
C LYS A 143 -10.63 18.04 10.78
N ILE A 144 -10.67 16.88 10.11
CA ILE A 144 -11.44 15.72 10.60
C ILE A 144 -10.93 15.30 11.97
N LEU A 145 -9.62 15.20 12.14
CA LEU A 145 -9.00 14.77 13.39
C LEU A 145 -9.24 15.78 14.52
N GLU A 146 -9.12 17.09 14.26
CA GLU A 146 -9.46 18.15 15.22
C GLU A 146 -10.93 18.09 15.66
N ASN A 147 -11.85 17.86 14.71
CA ASN A 147 -13.27 17.70 15.03
C ASN A 147 -13.52 16.46 15.88
N TYR A 148 -12.84 15.35 15.57
CA TYR A 148 -12.92 14.13 16.37
C TYR A 148 -12.43 14.37 17.80
N VAL A 149 -11.26 14.99 18.00
CA VAL A 149 -10.73 15.31 19.32
C VAL A 149 -11.70 16.16 20.11
N ARG A 150 -12.28 17.22 19.51
CA ARG A 150 -13.29 18.06 20.16
C ARG A 150 -14.55 17.27 20.56
N SER A 151 -15.01 16.33 19.70
CA SER A 151 -16.18 15.50 20.03
C SER A 151 -15.91 14.55 21.20
N VAL A 152 -14.68 14.04 21.31
CA VAL A 152 -14.27 13.15 22.39
C VAL A 152 -14.14 13.89 23.74
N GLU A 153 -13.71 15.15 23.74
CA GLU A 153 -13.65 15.97 24.94
C GLU A 153 -15.02 16.22 25.57
N PHE A 154 -16.10 16.11 24.78
CA PHE A 154 -17.44 16.48 25.22
C PHE A 154 -18.42 15.33 25.47
N GLU A 155 -18.33 14.18 24.79
CA GLU A 155 -19.47 13.25 24.87
C GLU A 155 -19.19 11.73 24.83
N ASN A 156 -18.12 11.20 24.26
CA ASN A 156 -18.03 9.73 24.07
C ASN A 156 -16.61 9.17 24.04
N LEU A 157 -16.10 8.78 25.20
CA LEU A 157 -14.87 7.99 25.28
C LEU A 157 -15.10 6.60 24.68
N ASN A 158 -14.33 6.25 23.65
CA ASN A 158 -14.27 4.91 23.08
C ASN A 158 -12.83 4.38 23.10
N VAL A 159 -12.62 3.14 22.67
CA VAL A 159 -11.31 2.46 22.71
C VAL A 159 -10.20 3.26 22.02
N PHE A 160 -10.55 4.09 21.02
CA PHE A 160 -9.59 4.90 20.26
C PHE A 160 -9.35 6.29 20.87
N SER A 161 -10.20 6.72 21.82
CA SER A 161 -10.15 8.07 22.36
C SER A 161 -8.86 8.34 23.14
N MET A 162 -8.48 7.43 24.03
CA MET A 162 -7.27 7.61 24.85
C MET A 162 -5.97 7.64 24.04
N PRO A 163 -5.75 6.71 23.07
CA PRO A 163 -4.59 6.80 22.19
C PRO A 163 -4.52 8.09 21.37
N ILE A 164 -5.65 8.60 20.88
CA ILE A 164 -5.68 9.83 20.10
C ILE A 164 -5.41 11.05 20.98
N LEU A 165 -6.07 11.16 22.12
CA LEU A 165 -5.86 12.27 23.06
C LEU A 165 -4.42 12.30 23.58
N GLY A 166 -3.87 11.14 23.95
CA GLY A 166 -2.49 11.01 24.44
C GLY A 166 -1.43 11.40 23.40
N ASN A 167 -1.75 11.30 22.10
CA ASN A 167 -0.84 11.65 21.01
C ASN A 167 -1.21 12.96 20.31
N TYR A 168 -2.24 13.68 20.76
CA TYR A 168 -2.76 14.85 20.06
C TYR A 168 -1.73 15.96 19.91
N GLN A 169 -0.86 16.15 20.89
CA GLN A 169 0.21 17.15 20.81
C GLN A 169 1.18 16.85 19.65
N TYR A 170 1.55 15.59 19.46
CA TYR A 170 2.41 15.18 18.31
C TYR A 170 1.73 15.47 16.96
N ILE A 171 0.41 15.30 16.89
CA ILE A 171 -0.36 15.61 15.69
C ILE A 171 -0.36 17.12 15.42
N LEU A 172 -0.52 17.95 16.44
CA LEU A 172 -0.43 19.41 16.33
C LEU A 172 0.95 19.86 15.87
N ASP A 173 2.01 19.26 16.42
CA ASP A 173 3.38 19.58 16.05
C ASP A 173 3.69 19.15 14.61
N ALA A 174 3.23 17.97 14.17
CA ALA A 174 3.30 17.55 12.78
C ALA A 174 2.57 18.52 11.83
N LYS A 175 1.40 19.04 12.23
CA LYS A 175 0.69 20.08 11.49
C LYS A 175 1.50 21.37 11.35
N LYS A 176 2.14 21.84 12.43
CA LYS A 176 3.00 23.03 12.40
C LYS A 176 4.18 22.85 11.46
N GLU A 177 4.86 21.70 11.55
CA GLU A 177 5.97 21.36 10.65
C GLU A 177 5.51 21.31 9.18
N HIS A 178 4.36 20.71 8.90
CA HIS A 178 3.78 20.68 7.58
C HIS A 178 3.56 22.10 7.01
N ILE A 179 2.99 23.02 7.80
CA ILE A 179 2.79 24.43 7.41
C ILE A 179 4.13 25.13 7.13
N MET A 180 5.16 24.87 7.93
CA MET A 180 6.50 25.42 7.71
C MET A 180 7.13 24.89 6.41
N LEU A 181 7.01 23.60 6.13
CA LEU A 181 7.48 22.97 4.89
C LEU A 181 6.75 23.54 3.66
N GLN A 182 5.44 23.73 3.74
CA GLN A 182 4.66 24.37 2.69
C GLN A 182 5.24 25.75 2.33
N LYS A 183 5.46 26.61 3.33
CA LYS A 183 6.01 27.96 3.13
C LYS A 183 7.39 27.90 2.46
N ARG A 184 8.25 26.95 2.89
CA ARG A 184 9.58 26.77 2.29
C ARG A 184 9.50 26.36 0.82
N ILE A 185 8.65 25.38 0.50
CA ILE A 185 8.47 24.89 -0.87
C ILE A 185 7.89 25.98 -1.78
N ILE A 186 6.88 26.72 -1.31
CA ILE A 186 6.29 27.83 -2.07
C ILE A 186 7.35 28.91 -2.35
N ASN A 187 8.21 29.22 -1.38
CA ASN A 187 9.28 30.20 -1.57
C ASN A 187 10.35 29.71 -2.55
N LEU A 188 10.73 28.44 -2.50
CA LEU A 188 11.66 27.84 -3.47
C LEU A 188 11.09 27.83 -4.89
N VAL A 189 9.78 27.65 -5.03
CA VAL A 189 9.08 27.67 -6.32
C VAL A 189 8.95 29.10 -6.87
N LYS A 190 8.88 30.14 -6.02
CA LYS A 190 8.80 31.54 -6.43
C LYS A 190 10.18 32.13 -6.75
N ALA A 191 11.24 31.57 -6.22
CA ALA A 191 12.62 32.11 -6.40
C ALA A 191 13.30 31.64 -7.70
N LYS A 192 12.63 30.86 -8.52
CA LYS A 192 13.03 30.40 -9.86
C LYS A 192 12.07 30.93 -10.92
#